data_5055ae804f8576424f71ae9b1f47ca91
#
_entry.id   5055ae804f8576424f71ae9b1f47ca91
#
_cell.length_a   1.000
_cell.length_b   1.000
_cell.length_c   1.000
_cell.angle_alpha   90.00
_cell.angle_beta   90.00
_cell.angle_gamma   90.00
#
_symmetry.space_group_name_H-M   'P 1'
#
loop_
_entity.id
_entity.type
_entity.pdbx_description
1 polymer ?
#
loop_
_entity_poly.entity_id
_entity_poly.type
_entity_poly.pdbx_seq_one_letter_code
_entity_poly.pdbx_strand_id
1 'polypeptide(L)'
;PGFFGGADTREAGEQFARLRARLTTDDSDLAVRLLSDCFDESSHRYMKALSDALPDLSKIDVQWRFHALLGVMVYTVAGPGRIQSLTDNTCDPSDLHAAVEHLVPTLAGMFRAPPTLFTT
;
A
#
# COMPACT_ATOMS: atom_id res chain seq x y z
N PRO A 1 9.52 -20.78 -19.38
CA PRO A 1 8.39 -21.17 -19.27
C PRO A 1 7.59 -21.22 -18.05
N GLY A 2 6.47 -21.23 -18.05
CA GLY A 2 5.49 -21.02 -17.12
C GLY A 2 5.42 -21.92 -15.93
N PHE A 3 6.54 -22.21 -15.31
CA PHE A 3 6.44 -22.93 -14.09
C PHE A 3 5.60 -22.18 -13.08
N PHE A 4 5.43 -20.93 -13.25
CA PHE A 4 4.39 -20.23 -12.52
C PHE A 4 3.30 -19.88 -13.51
N GLY A 5 2.27 -20.68 -13.60
CA GLY A 5 1.07 -20.29 -14.29
C GLY A 5 0.53 -19.01 -13.65
N GLY A 6 -0.27 -18.24 -14.38
CA GLY A 6 -0.81 -16.99 -13.87
C GLY A 6 -1.52 -17.11 -12.53
N ALA A 7 -2.26 -18.22 -12.33
CA ALA A 7 -2.98 -18.45 -11.07
C ALA A 7 -2.03 -18.69 -9.90
N ASP A 8 -0.97 -19.50 -10.10
CA ASP A 8 0.00 -19.79 -9.04
C ASP A 8 0.79 -18.55 -8.65
N THR A 9 1.19 -17.75 -9.64
CA THR A 9 1.92 -16.49 -9.39
C THR A 9 1.05 -15.50 -8.64
N ARG A 10 -0.23 -15.41 -9.00
CA ARG A 10 -1.16 -14.52 -8.32
C ARG A 10 -1.37 -14.95 -6.87
N GLU A 11 -1.58 -16.24 -6.63
CA GLU A 11 -1.79 -16.76 -5.28
C GLU A 11 -0.57 -16.52 -4.40
N ALA A 12 0.64 -16.78 -4.91
CA ALA A 12 1.87 -16.52 -4.19
C ALA A 12 2.02 -15.03 -3.86
N GLY A 13 1.69 -14.15 -4.80
CA GLY A 13 1.72 -12.71 -4.59
C GLY A 13 0.73 -12.25 -3.53
N GLU A 14 -0.48 -12.82 -3.54
CA GLU A 14 -1.49 -12.50 -2.53
C GLU A 14 -1.07 -12.96 -1.14
N GLN A 15 -0.50 -14.16 -1.04
CA GLN A 15 0.00 -14.68 0.25
C GLN A 15 1.15 -13.82 0.77
N PHE A 16 2.06 -13.41 -0.09
CA PHE A 16 3.17 -12.54 0.28
C PHE A 16 2.65 -11.17 0.78
N ALA A 17 1.67 -10.60 0.08
CA ALA A 17 1.07 -9.34 0.47
C ALA A 17 0.37 -9.44 1.82
N ARG A 18 -0.33 -10.55 2.09
CA ARG A 18 -0.97 -10.78 3.37
C ARG A 18 0.04 -10.93 4.51
N LEU A 19 1.13 -11.64 4.25
CA LEU A 19 2.20 -11.76 5.24
C LEU A 19 2.80 -10.40 5.56
N ARG A 20 3.08 -9.60 4.54
CA ARG A 20 3.60 -8.24 4.72
C ARG A 20 2.63 -7.38 5.53
N ALA A 21 1.32 -7.47 5.25
CA ALA A 21 0.31 -6.73 5.99
C ALA A 21 0.27 -7.13 7.46
N ARG A 22 0.35 -8.44 7.75
CA ARG A 22 0.39 -8.92 9.13
C ARG A 22 1.63 -8.45 9.86
N LEU A 23 2.80 -8.51 9.22
CA LEU A 23 4.04 -8.03 9.81
C LEU A 23 3.98 -6.54 10.10
N THR A 24 3.34 -5.76 9.24
CA THR A 24 3.20 -4.31 9.41
C THR A 24 2.41 -3.96 10.66
N THR A 25 1.46 -4.80 11.05
CA THR A 25 0.62 -4.57 12.24
C THR A 25 1.10 -5.32 13.49
N ASP A 26 2.18 -6.08 13.39
CA ASP A 26 2.76 -6.82 14.49
C ASP A 26 3.88 -6.00 15.13
N ASP A 27 3.78 -5.74 16.44
CA ASP A 27 4.74 -4.92 17.18
C ASP A 27 5.96 -5.71 17.69
N SER A 28 6.06 -7.01 17.42
CA SER A 28 7.18 -7.80 17.91
C SER A 28 8.51 -7.34 17.29
N ASP A 29 9.60 -7.52 18.03
CA ASP A 29 10.94 -7.19 17.53
C ASP A 29 11.29 -7.98 16.28
N LEU A 30 10.82 -9.21 16.19
CA LEU A 30 11.04 -10.05 15.00
C LEU A 30 10.34 -9.45 13.78
N ALA A 31 9.08 -9.05 13.92
CA ALA A 31 8.33 -8.44 12.83
C ALA A 31 8.97 -7.13 12.38
N VAL A 32 9.40 -6.28 13.31
CA VAL A 32 10.09 -5.02 13.00
C VAL A 32 11.37 -5.29 12.20
N ARG A 33 12.18 -6.26 12.63
CA ARG A 33 13.41 -6.62 11.91
C ARG A 33 13.13 -7.15 10.52
N LEU A 34 12.14 -8.04 10.38
CA LEU A 34 11.80 -8.61 9.07
C LEU A 34 11.32 -7.53 8.11
N LEU A 35 10.51 -6.59 8.58
CA LEU A 35 10.08 -5.46 7.76
C LEU A 35 11.26 -4.60 7.34
N SER A 36 12.16 -4.28 8.29
CA SER A 36 13.34 -3.48 8.01
C SER A 36 14.24 -4.17 6.98
N ASP A 37 14.56 -5.44 7.21
CA ASP A 37 15.48 -6.17 6.34
C ASP A 37 14.91 -6.39 4.92
N CYS A 38 13.59 -6.58 4.81
CA CYS A 38 12.98 -6.95 3.54
C CYS A 38 12.43 -5.77 2.74
N PHE A 39 12.03 -4.69 3.41
CA PHE A 39 11.21 -3.66 2.74
C PHE A 39 11.73 -2.23 2.87
N ASP A 40 12.60 -1.91 3.84
CA ASP A 40 13.00 -0.52 4.07
C ASP A 40 13.74 0.07 2.87
N GLU A 41 14.61 -0.71 2.25
CA GLU A 41 15.36 -0.20 1.09
C GLU A 41 14.44 0.17 -0.07
N SER A 42 13.49 -0.70 -0.40
CA SER A 42 12.54 -0.42 -1.46
C SER A 42 11.62 0.74 -1.10
N SER A 43 11.20 0.84 0.16
CA SER A 43 10.40 1.97 0.63
C SER A 43 11.14 3.29 0.50
N HIS A 44 12.42 3.33 0.86
CA HIS A 44 13.25 4.53 0.67
C HIS A 44 13.36 4.92 -0.80
N ARG A 45 13.51 3.95 -1.70
CA ARG A 45 13.56 4.22 -3.14
C ARG A 45 12.24 4.79 -3.65
N TYR A 46 11.12 4.23 -3.22
CA TYR A 46 9.81 4.73 -3.63
C TYR A 46 9.57 6.15 -3.13
N MET A 47 9.89 6.44 -1.87
CA MET A 47 9.76 7.78 -1.34
C MET A 47 10.64 8.79 -2.08
N LYS A 48 11.87 8.39 -2.42
CA LYS A 48 12.76 9.25 -3.21
C LYS A 48 12.20 9.53 -4.59
N ALA A 49 11.71 8.50 -5.27
CA ALA A 49 11.11 8.64 -6.59
C ALA A 49 9.88 9.56 -6.55
N LEU A 50 9.06 9.43 -5.53
CA LEU A 50 7.90 10.30 -5.34
C LEU A 50 8.32 11.74 -5.09
N SER A 51 9.32 11.97 -4.26
CA SER A 51 9.86 13.31 -4.02
C SER A 51 10.40 13.94 -5.29
N ASP A 52 11.13 13.17 -6.09
CA ASP A 52 11.69 13.65 -7.36
C ASP A 52 10.59 13.99 -8.37
N ALA A 53 9.52 13.20 -8.40
CA ALA A 53 8.39 13.40 -9.31
C ALA A 53 7.45 14.53 -8.87
N LEU A 54 7.45 14.87 -7.59
CA LEU A 54 6.53 15.84 -6.99
C LEU A 54 7.32 16.95 -6.29
N PRO A 55 8.04 17.78 -7.05
CA PRO A 55 8.96 18.76 -6.46
C PRO A 55 8.27 19.85 -5.65
N ASP A 56 6.95 20.05 -5.85
CA ASP A 56 6.20 21.05 -5.09
C ASP A 56 5.84 20.57 -3.69
N LEU A 57 5.96 19.28 -3.42
CA LEU A 57 5.69 18.73 -2.09
C LEU A 57 6.95 18.76 -1.25
N SER A 58 6.79 19.13 0.03
CA SER A 58 7.87 18.98 1.00
C SER A 58 8.18 17.51 1.24
N LYS A 59 9.37 17.24 1.74
CA LYS A 59 9.76 15.89 2.12
C LYS A 59 8.77 15.28 3.14
N ILE A 60 8.29 16.10 4.07
CA ILE A 60 7.33 15.67 5.08
C ILE A 60 5.99 15.34 4.44
N ASP A 61 5.52 16.14 3.49
CA ASP A 61 4.28 15.82 2.77
C ASP A 61 4.37 14.49 2.05
N VAL A 62 5.49 14.24 1.37
CA VAL A 62 5.69 12.94 0.69
C VAL A 62 5.67 11.79 1.69
N GLN A 63 6.29 11.94 2.83
CA GLN A 63 6.32 10.91 3.88
C GLN A 63 4.91 10.60 4.39
N TRP A 64 4.09 11.61 4.68
CA TRP A 64 2.71 11.39 5.13
C TRP A 64 1.85 10.73 4.05
N ARG A 65 2.01 11.14 2.80
CA ARG A 65 1.26 10.54 1.69
C ARG A 65 1.70 9.11 1.42
N PHE A 66 2.99 8.82 1.56
CA PHE A 66 3.49 7.45 1.48
C PHE A 66 2.92 6.58 2.62
N HIS A 67 2.87 7.13 3.83
CA HIS A 67 2.23 6.45 4.96
C HIS A 67 0.76 6.12 4.65
N ALA A 68 0.02 7.06 4.09
CA ALA A 68 -1.37 6.83 3.70
C ALA A 68 -1.50 5.75 2.63
N LEU A 69 -0.59 5.74 1.66
CA LEU A 69 -0.54 4.69 0.64
C LEU A 69 -0.35 3.31 1.27
N LEU A 70 0.59 3.19 2.20
CA LEU A 70 0.82 1.93 2.91
C LEU A 70 -0.42 1.50 3.69
N GLY A 71 -1.08 2.44 4.36
CA GLY A 71 -2.31 2.16 5.08
C GLY A 71 -3.41 1.61 4.19
N VAL A 72 -3.60 2.21 3.03
CA VAL A 72 -4.59 1.73 2.05
C VAL A 72 -4.23 0.32 1.58
N MET A 73 -2.97 0.07 1.27
CA MET A 73 -2.54 -1.25 0.81
C MET A 73 -2.73 -2.32 1.87
N VAL A 74 -2.32 -2.05 3.10
CA VAL A 74 -2.45 -3.00 4.21
C VAL A 74 -3.93 -3.28 4.48
N TYR A 75 -4.74 -2.25 4.56
CA TYR A 75 -6.15 -2.41 4.89
C TYR A 75 -6.91 -3.15 3.77
N THR A 76 -6.55 -2.89 2.52
CA THR A 76 -7.15 -3.56 1.37
C THR A 76 -6.89 -5.06 1.40
N VAL A 77 -5.68 -5.46 1.78
CA VAL A 77 -5.27 -6.87 1.81
C VAL A 77 -5.71 -7.57 3.09
N ALA A 78 -5.53 -6.93 4.24
CA ALA A 78 -5.73 -7.57 5.54
C ALA A 78 -7.16 -7.39 6.09
N GLY A 79 -7.88 -6.34 5.70
CA GLY A 79 -9.16 -6.00 6.30
C GLY A 79 -10.31 -5.78 5.31
N PRO A 80 -10.45 -6.59 4.23
CA PRO A 80 -11.51 -6.33 3.25
C PRO A 80 -12.91 -6.62 3.78
N GLY A 81 -13.03 -7.45 4.81
CA GLY A 81 -14.34 -7.92 5.30
C GLY A 81 -15.22 -6.82 5.83
N ARG A 82 -14.65 -5.77 6.41
CA ARG A 82 -15.45 -4.69 6.98
C ARG A 82 -16.24 -3.93 5.91
N ILE A 83 -15.57 -3.53 4.83
CA ILE A 83 -16.24 -2.79 3.77
C ILE A 83 -17.15 -3.71 2.93
N GLN A 84 -16.78 -4.97 2.76
CA GLN A 84 -17.66 -5.95 2.13
C GLN A 84 -18.99 -6.01 2.88
N SER A 85 -18.94 -6.15 4.20
CA SER A 85 -20.13 -6.22 5.03
C SER A 85 -20.97 -4.94 4.99
N LEU A 86 -20.32 -3.80 5.07
CA LEU A 86 -21.03 -2.50 5.09
C LEU A 86 -21.72 -2.20 3.77
N THR A 87 -21.28 -2.78 2.67
CA THR A 87 -21.76 -2.44 1.32
C THR A 87 -22.47 -3.59 0.61
N ASP A 88 -22.77 -4.67 1.32
CA ASP A 88 -23.34 -5.88 0.75
C ASP A 88 -22.52 -6.36 -0.46
N ASN A 89 -21.21 -6.34 -0.30
CA ASN A 89 -20.24 -6.79 -1.31
C ASN A 89 -20.17 -5.94 -2.59
N THR A 90 -20.79 -4.76 -2.63
CA THR A 90 -20.62 -3.86 -3.77
C THR A 90 -19.21 -3.29 -3.81
N CYS A 91 -18.61 -3.04 -2.64
CA CYS A 91 -17.20 -2.69 -2.57
C CYS A 91 -16.44 -3.91 -2.06
N ASP A 92 -15.72 -4.58 -2.94
CA ASP A 92 -15.00 -5.80 -2.61
C ASP A 92 -13.51 -5.67 -2.88
N PRO A 93 -12.71 -5.30 -1.87
CA PRO A 93 -11.25 -5.16 -2.06
C PRO A 93 -10.53 -6.46 -2.39
N SER A 94 -11.17 -7.62 -2.18
CA SER A 94 -10.58 -8.90 -2.56
C SER A 94 -10.64 -9.13 -4.09
N ASP A 95 -11.47 -8.37 -4.80
CA ASP A 95 -11.45 -8.34 -6.25
C ASP A 95 -10.29 -7.43 -6.68
N LEU A 96 -9.18 -8.03 -7.07
CA LEU A 96 -7.96 -7.29 -7.38
C LEU A 96 -8.15 -6.30 -8.53
N HIS A 97 -8.88 -6.70 -9.57
CA HIS A 97 -9.13 -5.82 -10.72
C HIS A 97 -9.89 -4.56 -10.27
N ALA A 98 -10.95 -4.75 -9.50
CA ALA A 98 -11.75 -3.64 -8.99
C ALA A 98 -10.92 -2.75 -8.04
N ALA A 99 -10.12 -3.36 -7.17
CA ALA A 99 -9.25 -2.62 -6.26
C ALA A 99 -8.27 -1.72 -7.02
N VAL A 100 -7.60 -2.26 -8.02
CA VAL A 100 -6.68 -1.47 -8.85
C VAL A 100 -7.42 -0.36 -9.59
N GLU A 101 -8.55 -0.69 -10.20
CA GLU A 101 -9.33 0.26 -11.00
C GLU A 101 -9.80 1.46 -10.17
N HIS A 102 -10.20 1.23 -8.93
CA HIS A 102 -10.72 2.29 -8.07
C HIS A 102 -9.63 2.96 -7.22
N LEU A 103 -8.66 2.21 -6.73
CA LEU A 103 -7.67 2.76 -5.80
C LEU A 103 -6.54 3.50 -6.48
N VAL A 104 -6.12 3.09 -7.68
CA VAL A 104 -5.02 3.77 -8.37
C VAL A 104 -5.37 5.24 -8.66
N PRO A 105 -6.52 5.57 -9.25
CA PRO A 105 -6.88 6.98 -9.44
C PRO A 105 -7.02 7.75 -8.12
N THR A 106 -7.56 7.10 -7.09
CA THR A 106 -7.73 7.71 -5.78
C THR A 106 -6.38 8.07 -5.16
N LEU A 107 -5.43 7.13 -5.20
CA LEU A 107 -4.09 7.36 -4.68
C LEU A 107 -3.33 8.39 -5.52
N ALA A 108 -3.47 8.35 -6.82
CA ALA A 108 -2.86 9.36 -7.69
C ALA A 108 -3.38 10.76 -7.34
N GLY A 109 -4.69 10.89 -7.11
CA GLY A 109 -5.29 12.15 -6.68
C GLY A 109 -4.76 12.62 -5.34
N MET A 110 -4.55 11.70 -4.41
CA MET A 110 -3.95 12.00 -3.11
C MET A 110 -2.54 12.60 -3.28
N PHE A 111 -1.71 12.01 -4.13
CA PHE A 111 -0.36 12.52 -4.36
C PHE A 111 -0.36 13.85 -5.12
N ARG A 112 -1.38 14.11 -5.94
CA ARG A 112 -1.51 15.36 -6.69
C ARG A 112 -2.18 16.48 -5.89
N ALA A 113 -2.70 16.20 -4.72
CA ALA A 113 -3.32 17.23 -3.89
C ALA A 113 -2.31 18.34 -3.57
N PRO A 114 -2.75 19.60 -3.43
CA PRO A 114 -1.85 20.69 -3.12
C PRO A 114 -1.02 20.44 -1.87
N PRO A 115 0.14 21.10 -1.75
CA PRO A 115 0.97 20.99 -0.54
C PRO A 115 0.18 21.36 0.70
N THR A 116 0.52 20.71 1.82
CA THR A 116 -0.05 21.03 3.11
C THR A 116 0.40 22.43 3.51
N LEU A 117 -0.56 23.28 3.87
CA LEU A 117 -0.27 24.69 4.20
C LEU A 117 -0.03 24.95 5.68
N PHE A 118 -0.15 23.89 6.49
CA PHE A 118 0.04 24.05 7.93
C PHE A 118 1.52 24.12 8.27
N THR A 119 1.90 25.18 8.91
CA THR A 119 3.23 25.32 9.48
C THR A 119 3.09 25.24 10.99
N THR A 120 3.87 24.38 11.58
CA THR A 120 3.92 24.27 13.04
C THR A 120 5.17 24.91 13.56
#